data_015f85010b3e528bec449dbc84332cf9
#
_entry.id   015f85010b3e528bec449dbc84332cf9
#
_cell.length_a   1.000
_cell.length_b   1.000
_cell.length_c   1.000
_cell.angle_alpha   90.00
_cell.angle_beta   90.00
_cell.angle_gamma   90.00
#
_symmetry.space_group_name_H-M   'P 1'
#
loop_
_entity.id
_entity.type
_entity.pdbx_description
1 polymer ?
#
loop_
_entity_poly.entity_id
_entity_poly.type
_entity_poly.pdbx_seq_one_letter_code
_entity_poly.pdbx_strand_id
1 'polypeptide(L)' 'MPEAFVLVKTEPSHERDVYLALTSHEAVKEVHALYGEFDLLAHVSSDPAKNLTSLLMKEFRVIQGIRDTQTLIAVEY' A
#
# COMPACT_ATOMS: atom_id res chain seq x y z
N MET A 1 -6.21 -12.37 10.96
CA MET A 1 -6.61 -11.58 9.79
C MET A 1 -5.42 -11.40 8.85
N PRO A 2 -5.62 -11.53 7.56
CA PRO A 2 -4.50 -11.34 6.64
C PRO A 2 -3.99 -9.89 6.65
N GLU A 3 -2.70 -9.77 6.66
CA GLU A 3 -2.04 -8.47 6.67
C GLU A 3 -0.94 -8.44 5.63
N ALA A 4 -0.72 -7.28 5.06
CA ALA A 4 0.33 -7.08 4.08
C ALA A 4 1.01 -5.74 4.30
N PHE A 5 2.24 -5.67 3.83
CA PHE A 5 3.01 -4.44 3.81
C PHE A 5 3.32 -4.14 2.36
N VAL A 6 2.89 -2.98 1.91
CA VAL A 6 3.09 -2.59 0.52
C VAL A 6 4.12 -1.48 0.46
N LEU A 7 5.24 -1.79 -0.18
CA LEU A 7 6.27 -0.79 -0.45
C LEU A 7 5.91 -0.08 -1.75
N VAL A 8 5.91 1.24 -1.70
CA VAL A 8 5.41 2.05 -2.81
C VAL A 8 6.50 3.00 -3.30
N LYS A 9 6.73 2.96 -4.61
CA LYS A 9 7.53 3.97 -5.29
C LYS A 9 6.59 4.95 -5.95
N THR A 10 6.83 6.23 -5.72
CA THR A 10 6.00 7.27 -6.28
C THR A 10 6.70 7.99 -7.43
N GLU A 11 5.90 8.58 -8.32
CA GLU A 11 6.43 9.49 -9.30
C GLU A 11 6.94 10.75 -8.60
N PRO A 12 7.98 11.41 -9.16
CA PRO A 12 8.50 12.64 -8.55
C PRO A 12 7.39 13.66 -8.31
N SER A 13 7.42 14.25 -7.14
CA SER A 13 6.46 15.28 -6.70
C SER A 13 5.07 14.75 -6.40
N HIS A 14 4.87 13.43 -6.42
CA HIS A 14 3.55 12.84 -6.12
C HIS A 14 3.51 12.13 -4.77
N GLU A 15 4.57 12.20 -3.97
CA GLU A 15 4.64 11.47 -2.69
C GLU A 15 3.50 11.86 -1.77
N ARG A 16 3.23 13.16 -1.67
CA ARG A 16 2.17 13.65 -0.79
C ARG A 16 0.79 13.19 -1.26
N ASP A 17 0.54 13.27 -2.56
CA ASP A 17 -0.76 12.88 -3.10
C ASP A 17 -1.03 11.40 -2.89
N VAL A 18 -0.01 10.57 -3.09
CA VAL A 18 -0.12 9.13 -2.86
C VAL A 18 -0.31 8.85 -1.36
N TYR A 19 0.45 9.54 -0.52
CA TYR A 19 0.33 9.40 0.92
C TYR A 19 -1.10 9.67 1.38
N LEU A 20 -1.70 10.77 0.90
CA LEU A 20 -3.06 11.13 1.27
C LEU A 20 -4.08 10.13 0.74
N ALA A 21 -3.90 9.67 -0.49
CA ALA A 21 -4.80 8.66 -1.06
C ALA A 21 -4.76 7.35 -0.26
N LEU A 22 -3.56 6.93 0.14
CA LEU A 22 -3.40 5.70 0.92
C LEU A 22 -4.00 5.85 2.32
N THR A 23 -3.77 6.97 2.99
CA THR A 23 -4.31 7.16 4.34
C THR A 23 -5.83 7.25 4.34
N SER A 24 -6.43 7.60 3.21
CA SER A 24 -7.88 7.68 3.08
C SER A 24 -8.53 6.34 2.73
N HIS A 25 -7.73 5.34 2.42
CA HIS A 25 -8.26 4.03 2.04
C HIS A 25 -8.60 3.23 3.29
N GLU A 26 -9.80 2.64 3.33
CA GLU A 26 -10.28 1.96 4.53
C GLU A 26 -9.47 0.71 4.89
N ALA A 27 -8.84 0.06 3.92
CA ALA A 27 -8.02 -1.12 4.18
C ALA A 27 -6.64 -0.79 4.71
N VAL A 28 -6.22 0.47 4.62
CA VAL A 28 -4.89 0.91 5.05
C VAL A 28 -4.93 1.35 6.50
N LYS A 29 -4.11 0.71 7.32
CA LYS A 29 -4.04 1.00 8.75
C LYS A 29 -3.01 2.07 9.06
N GLU A 30 -1.86 2.01 8.40
CA GLU A 30 -0.76 2.95 8.64
C GLU A 30 -0.01 3.18 7.34
N VAL A 31 0.52 4.38 7.20
CA VAL A 31 1.40 4.72 6.09
C VAL A 31 2.61 5.44 6.68
N HIS A 32 3.80 5.03 6.25
CA HIS A 32 5.05 5.61 6.69
C HIS A 32 5.83 6.12 5.49
N ALA A 33 6.36 7.33 5.61
CA ALA A 33 7.29 7.85 4.61
C ALA A 33 8.66 7.29 4.88
N LEU A 34 9.38 6.93 3.82
CA LEU A 34 10.66 6.25 3.92
C LEU A 34 11.74 7.00 3.15
N TYR A 35 12.98 6.82 3.57
CA TYR A 35 14.13 7.09 2.74
C TYR A 35 14.66 5.76 2.23
N GLY A 36 15.06 5.73 0.97
CA GLY A 36 15.65 4.54 0.40
C GLY A 36 15.05 4.23 -0.95
N GLU A 37 15.05 2.95 -1.30
CA GLU A 37 14.56 2.51 -2.59
C GLU A 37 13.08 2.79 -2.78
N PHE A 38 12.30 2.72 -1.71
CA PHE A 38 10.87 3.00 -1.78
C PHE A 38 10.55 4.26 -1.00
N ASP A 39 9.47 4.93 -1.39
CA ASP A 39 9.09 6.21 -0.80
C ASP A 39 8.10 6.07 0.35
N LEU A 40 7.24 5.07 0.29
CA LEU A 40 6.20 4.87 1.30
C LEU A 40 6.06 3.39 1.65
N LEU A 41 5.64 3.13 2.88
CA LEU A 41 5.24 1.81 3.33
C LEU A 41 3.81 1.89 3.83
N ALA A 42 2.93 1.08 3.27
CA ALA A 42 1.54 1.01 3.72
C ALA A 42 1.29 -0.32 4.42
N HIS A 43 0.74 -0.28 5.62
CA HIS A 43 0.30 -1.47 6.33
C HIS A 43 -1.18 -1.67 6.03
N VAL A 44 -1.50 -2.78 5.40
CA VAL A 44 -2.83 -3.08 4.89
C VAL A 44 -3.37 -4.32 5.58
N SER A 45 -4.64 -4.27 5.95
CA SER A 45 -5.30 -5.43 6.51
C SER A 45 -6.67 -5.56 5.87
N SER A 46 -7.13 -6.77 5.65
CA SER A 46 -8.43 -6.97 5.06
C SER A 46 -9.18 -8.07 5.78
N ASP A 47 -10.49 -8.09 5.58
CA ASP A 47 -11.36 -9.12 6.07
C ASP A 47 -10.93 -10.47 5.49
N PRO A 48 -10.87 -11.55 6.30
CA PRO A 48 -10.51 -12.86 5.77
C PRO A 48 -11.37 -13.34 4.61
N ALA A 49 -12.60 -12.84 4.50
CA ALA A 49 -13.49 -13.19 3.41
C ALA A 49 -13.11 -12.51 2.09
N LYS A 50 -12.25 -11.50 2.13
CA LYS A 50 -11.82 -10.79 0.93
C LYS A 50 -10.42 -11.23 0.52
N ASN A 51 -10.21 -11.28 -0.78
CA ASN A 51 -8.89 -11.61 -1.31
C ASN A 51 -7.99 -10.38 -1.24
N LEU A 52 -7.01 -10.40 -0.34
CA LEU A 52 -6.10 -9.28 -0.15
C LEU A 52 -5.33 -8.94 -1.42
N THR A 53 -4.86 -9.96 -2.14
CA THR A 53 -4.13 -9.76 -3.39
C THR A 53 -5.00 -9.04 -4.42
N SER A 54 -6.26 -9.46 -4.54
CA SER A 54 -7.19 -8.85 -5.48
C SER A 54 -7.45 -7.39 -5.12
N LEU A 55 -7.62 -7.10 -3.82
CA LEU A 55 -7.79 -5.76 -3.33
C LEU A 55 -6.62 -4.86 -3.73
N LEU A 56 -5.40 -5.32 -3.48
CA LEU A 56 -4.21 -4.55 -3.78
C LEU A 56 -4.06 -4.32 -5.29
N MET A 57 -4.33 -5.35 -6.08
CA MET A 57 -4.19 -5.24 -7.53
C MET A 57 -5.21 -4.28 -8.13
N LYS A 58 -6.43 -4.27 -7.63
CA LYS A 58 -7.51 -3.46 -8.21
C LYS A 58 -7.52 -2.03 -7.69
N GLU A 59 -7.31 -1.84 -6.42
CA GLU A 59 -7.51 -0.54 -5.80
C GLU A 59 -6.25 0.30 -5.71
N PHE A 60 -5.11 -0.31 -5.44
CA PHE A 60 -3.88 0.45 -5.32
C PHE A 60 -3.32 0.87 -6.67
N ARG A 61 -3.49 0.04 -7.69
CA ARG A 61 -2.96 0.35 -9.02
C ARG A 61 -3.60 1.56 -9.68
N VAL A 62 -4.81 1.92 -9.27
CA VAL A 62 -5.51 3.06 -9.85
C VAL A 62 -5.16 4.38 -9.17
N ILE A 63 -4.39 4.36 -8.09
CA ILE A 63 -3.95 5.58 -7.43
C ILE A 63 -2.93 6.28 -8.31
N GLN A 64 -3.22 7.52 -8.69
CA GLN A 64 -2.30 8.30 -9.51
C GLN A 64 -1.06 8.67 -8.72
N GLY A 65 0.08 8.59 -9.37
CA GLY A 65 1.36 8.92 -8.76
C GLY A 65 2.14 7.72 -8.27
N ILE A 66 1.54 6.54 -8.27
CA ILE A 66 2.27 5.31 -7.94
C ILE A 66 3.01 4.84 -9.19
N ARG A 67 4.33 4.69 -9.04
CA ARG A 67 5.18 4.21 -10.11
C ARG A 67 5.37 2.70 -10.05
N ASP A 68 5.54 2.16 -8.84
CA ASP A 68 5.79 0.74 -8.64
C ASP A 68 5.42 0.35 -7.22
N THR A 69 5.08 -0.91 -7.02
CA THR A 69 4.77 -1.42 -5.70
C THR A 69 5.39 -2.80 -5.51
N GLN A 70 5.71 -3.11 -4.26
CA GLN A 70 6.13 -4.44 -3.87
C GLN A 70 5.31 -4.85 -2.64
N THR A 71 4.59 -5.95 -2.75
CA THR A 71 3.72 -6.41 -1.67
C THR A 71 4.40 -7.55 -0.91
N LEU A 72 4.42 -7.40 0.42
CA LEU A 72 4.94 -8.42 1.33
C LEU A 72 3.78 -8.86 2.20
N ILE A 73 3.43 -10.12 2.11
CA ILE A 73 2.29 -10.66 2.87
C ILE A 73 2.80 -11.33 4.13
N ALA A 74 2.21 -10.96 5.27
CA ALA A 74 2.60 -11.54 6.55
C ALA A 74 2.18 -12.99 6.62
N VAL A 75 3.07 -13.81 7.15
CA VAL A 75 2.83 -15.24 7.34
C VAL A 75 2.85 -15.53 8.83
N GLU A 76 1.90 -16.34 9.27
CA GLU A 76 1.88 -16.79 10.66
C GLU A 76 2.66 -18.09 10.82
N TYR A 77 3.41 -18.17 11.89
CA TYR A 77 4.15 -19.39 12.22
C TYR A 77 3.61 -20.02 13.48
#